data_7619870dced710cf9f83c63a86667b92
#
_entry.id   7619870dced710cf9f83c63a86667b92
#
_cell.length_a   1.000
_cell.length_b   1.000
_cell.length_c   1.000
_cell.angle_alpha   90.00
_cell.angle_beta   90.00
_cell.angle_gamma   90.00
#
_symmetry.space_group_name_H-M   'P 1'
#
loop_
_entity.id
_entity.type
_entity.pdbx_description
1 polymer ?
#
loop_
_entity_poly.entity_id
_entity_poly.type
_entity_poly.pdbx_seq_one_letter_code
_entity_poly.pdbx_strand_id
1 'polypeptide(L)'
;MERQIAGIKKRLETKPDTSMELELQQLEAELEEMEELKQVRFFADDCSSEALTSLIANNNGILSVISTEGGIFDIMAGRYSGKPNIDVWLKGHCGDEIYIDRMGRAAERIHHPALTAILSIQPSVLNEIMENPNMNGRGLIARFLYSCPASRIGTRTFRTPPVPEETAGSYRNLVFSLMAIPVPEEPLHLHLTEEATDVIADCFAEHEKYLLGEGQAIADWGNKYIGAVLRIAGLLHGVEMSSAEERISAETIRMAIQIGQYFLAHSAYAYSMMGGDLNVRKAKFVLAKLKKFGRSEVKRTELFQVCRGKFFRKTEEIDPTLELLEEHGYLLRIPQEYKGIGRKPDTIVRVNPEAA
;
A
#
# COMPACT_ATOMS: atom_id res chain seq x y z
N MET A 1 -16.18 -23.40 -33.88
CA MET A 1 -14.90 -23.91 -34.39
C MET A 1 -14.37 -25.07 -33.55
N GLU A 2 -14.10 -24.95 -32.26
CA GLU A 2 -13.61 -26.08 -31.41
C GLU A 2 -14.48 -27.34 -31.44
N ARG A 3 -15.81 -27.18 -31.40
CA ARG A 3 -16.73 -28.35 -31.55
C ARG A 3 -16.64 -29.02 -32.92
N GLN A 4 -16.37 -28.28 -33.97
CA GLN A 4 -16.18 -28.82 -35.33
C GLN A 4 -14.87 -29.60 -35.40
N ILE A 5 -13.76 -29.01 -34.89
CA ILE A 5 -12.46 -29.66 -34.78
C ILE A 5 -12.57 -30.98 -34.00
N ALA A 6 -13.20 -30.96 -32.83
CA ALA A 6 -13.42 -32.19 -32.04
C ALA A 6 -14.25 -33.25 -32.78
N GLY A 7 -15.26 -32.78 -33.54
CA GLY A 7 -16.08 -33.67 -34.37
C GLY A 7 -15.33 -34.34 -35.53
N ILE A 8 -14.48 -33.57 -36.19
CA ILE A 8 -13.63 -34.06 -37.29
C ILE A 8 -12.55 -35.03 -36.76
N LYS A 9 -11.88 -34.68 -35.65
CA LYS A 9 -10.90 -35.58 -35.00
C LYS A 9 -11.50 -36.93 -34.66
N LYS A 10 -12.70 -36.95 -34.07
CA LYS A 10 -13.40 -38.19 -33.73
C LYS A 10 -13.80 -39.04 -34.95
N ARG A 11 -14.08 -38.38 -36.10
CA ARG A 11 -14.38 -39.10 -37.36
C ARG A 11 -13.14 -39.69 -38.01
N LEU A 12 -12.02 -38.94 -37.96
CA LEU A 12 -10.72 -39.41 -38.47
C LEU A 12 -10.18 -40.61 -37.70
N GLU A 13 -10.48 -40.71 -36.37
CA GLU A 13 -10.15 -41.91 -35.57
C GLU A 13 -10.80 -43.18 -36.09
N THR A 14 -12.01 -43.04 -36.69
CA THR A 14 -12.78 -44.20 -37.19
C THR A 14 -12.60 -44.46 -38.64
N LYS A 15 -12.27 -43.44 -39.44
CA LYS A 15 -12.06 -43.56 -40.89
C LYS A 15 -11.10 -42.49 -41.39
N PRO A 16 -9.87 -42.88 -41.80
CA PRO A 16 -8.93 -41.93 -42.38
C PRO A 16 -9.48 -41.31 -43.66
N ASP A 17 -9.46 -39.98 -43.80
CA ASP A 17 -9.93 -39.23 -44.94
C ASP A 17 -9.05 -37.99 -45.13
N THR A 18 -8.26 -37.95 -46.22
CA THR A 18 -7.35 -36.87 -46.52
C THR A 18 -8.04 -35.51 -46.67
N SER A 19 -9.31 -35.50 -47.12
CA SER A 19 -10.09 -34.27 -47.23
C SER A 19 -10.43 -33.70 -45.88
N MET A 20 -10.77 -34.56 -44.91
CA MET A 20 -11.07 -34.16 -43.52
C MET A 20 -9.78 -33.75 -42.76
N GLU A 21 -8.64 -34.35 -43.10
CA GLU A 21 -7.36 -33.92 -42.52
C GLU A 21 -6.96 -32.50 -42.95
N LEU A 22 -7.21 -32.16 -44.22
CA LEU A 22 -6.96 -30.82 -44.75
C LEU A 22 -7.92 -29.77 -44.12
N GLU A 23 -9.20 -30.15 -44.01
CA GLU A 23 -10.19 -29.30 -43.30
C GLU A 23 -9.82 -29.09 -41.83
N LEU A 24 -9.34 -30.14 -41.15
CA LEU A 24 -8.85 -30.04 -39.78
C LEU A 24 -7.69 -29.07 -39.63
N GLN A 25 -6.69 -29.21 -40.53
CA GLN A 25 -5.54 -28.30 -40.54
C GLN A 25 -5.91 -26.83 -40.77
N GLN A 26 -6.87 -26.58 -41.67
CA GLN A 26 -7.36 -25.23 -41.94
C GLN A 26 -8.13 -24.66 -40.73
N LEU A 27 -9.01 -25.44 -40.08
CA LEU A 27 -9.74 -25.00 -38.89
C LEU A 27 -8.82 -24.82 -37.67
N GLU A 28 -7.76 -25.62 -37.54
CA GLU A 28 -6.77 -25.46 -36.49
C GLU A 28 -5.94 -24.18 -36.71
N ALA A 29 -5.52 -23.90 -37.95
CA ALA A 29 -4.82 -22.68 -38.32
C ALA A 29 -5.71 -21.43 -38.10
N GLU A 30 -6.97 -21.49 -38.53
CA GLU A 30 -7.94 -20.40 -38.27
C GLU A 30 -8.18 -20.19 -36.77
N LEU A 31 -8.18 -21.27 -35.97
CA LEU A 31 -8.35 -21.17 -34.52
C LEU A 31 -7.11 -20.56 -33.85
N GLU A 32 -5.90 -20.89 -34.34
CA GLU A 32 -4.65 -20.28 -33.86
C GLU A 32 -4.55 -18.80 -34.23
N GLU A 33 -5.07 -18.39 -35.40
CA GLU A 33 -5.13 -16.98 -35.81
C GLU A 33 -6.25 -16.19 -35.11
N MET A 34 -7.26 -16.87 -34.55
CA MET A 34 -8.31 -16.20 -33.78
C MET A 34 -7.75 -15.72 -32.44
N GLU A 35 -7.58 -14.43 -32.29
CA GLU A 35 -7.37 -13.82 -30.96
C GLU A 35 -8.53 -14.17 -30.03
N GLU A 36 -8.21 -14.83 -28.93
CA GLU A 36 -9.20 -15.08 -27.87
C GLU A 36 -9.68 -13.73 -27.33
N LEU A 37 -10.94 -13.37 -27.59
CA LEU A 37 -11.52 -12.16 -27.05
C LEU A 37 -11.56 -12.26 -25.52
N LYS A 38 -10.55 -11.67 -24.88
CA LYS A 38 -10.46 -11.60 -23.43
C LYS A 38 -11.48 -10.57 -22.92
N GLN A 39 -12.23 -10.96 -21.89
CA GLN A 39 -13.14 -10.02 -21.24
C GLN A 39 -12.31 -8.90 -20.57
N VAL A 40 -12.51 -7.67 -21.01
CA VAL A 40 -11.89 -6.50 -20.37
C VAL A 40 -12.42 -6.38 -18.94
N ARG A 41 -11.51 -6.33 -17.98
CA ARG A 41 -11.83 -6.21 -16.56
C ARG A 41 -11.09 -5.04 -15.94
N PHE A 42 -11.80 -3.96 -15.62
CA PHE A 42 -11.18 -2.76 -15.05
C PHE A 42 -10.86 -2.90 -13.57
N PHE A 43 -11.64 -3.68 -12.82
CA PHE A 43 -11.59 -3.74 -11.36
C PHE A 43 -11.48 -5.17 -10.85
N ALA A 44 -10.68 -5.35 -9.80
CA ALA A 44 -10.71 -6.50 -8.91
C ALA A 44 -10.94 -5.99 -7.47
N ASP A 45 -11.56 -6.81 -6.63
CA ASP A 45 -11.74 -6.54 -5.21
C ASP A 45 -10.96 -7.56 -4.38
N ASP A 46 -11.51 -8.72 -4.13
CA ASP A 46 -10.88 -9.82 -3.41
C ASP A 46 -10.19 -10.78 -4.40
N CYS A 47 -8.87 -10.76 -4.44
CA CYS A 47 -8.10 -11.66 -5.31
C CYS A 47 -6.76 -12.04 -4.69
N SER A 48 -6.35 -13.30 -4.82
CA SER A 48 -5.00 -13.72 -4.45
C SER A 48 -3.95 -13.05 -5.35
N SER A 49 -2.71 -12.95 -4.89
CA SER A 49 -1.62 -12.37 -5.69
C SER A 49 -1.43 -13.11 -7.03
N GLU A 50 -1.72 -14.41 -7.05
CA GLU A 50 -1.70 -15.24 -8.27
C GLU A 50 -2.81 -14.85 -9.25
N ALA A 51 -4.03 -14.72 -8.75
CA ALA A 51 -5.17 -14.29 -9.57
C ALA A 51 -4.96 -12.86 -10.07
N LEU A 52 -4.44 -11.98 -9.21
CA LEU A 52 -4.09 -10.60 -9.55
C LEU A 52 -3.11 -10.55 -10.73
N THR A 53 -2.06 -11.36 -10.67
CA THR A 53 -1.05 -11.39 -11.74
C THR A 53 -1.65 -11.87 -13.06
N SER A 54 -2.45 -12.93 -13.04
CA SER A 54 -3.14 -13.41 -14.26
C SER A 54 -4.16 -12.40 -14.79
N LEU A 55 -4.86 -11.67 -13.91
CA LEU A 55 -5.77 -10.60 -14.32
C LEU A 55 -5.04 -9.45 -15.00
N ILE A 56 -3.88 -9.03 -14.47
CA ILE A 56 -3.05 -7.99 -15.06
C ILE A 56 -2.56 -8.43 -16.45
N ALA A 57 -2.05 -9.68 -16.57
CA ALA A 57 -1.58 -10.23 -17.84
C ALA A 57 -2.70 -10.27 -18.89
N ASN A 58 -3.90 -10.72 -18.50
CA ASN A 58 -5.07 -10.79 -19.39
C ASN A 58 -5.66 -9.42 -19.76
N ASN A 59 -5.24 -8.36 -19.08
CA ASN A 59 -5.81 -7.03 -19.23
C ASN A 59 -4.76 -6.01 -19.73
N ASN A 60 -3.87 -6.44 -20.61
CA ASN A 60 -2.81 -5.62 -21.21
C ASN A 60 -1.93 -4.90 -20.19
N GLY A 61 -1.66 -5.54 -19.04
CA GLY A 61 -0.83 -4.96 -17.99
C GLY A 61 -1.54 -3.99 -17.03
N ILE A 62 -2.79 -3.60 -17.28
CA ILE A 62 -3.49 -2.55 -16.53
C ILE A 62 -4.62 -3.13 -15.69
N LEU A 63 -4.64 -2.84 -14.39
CA LEU A 63 -5.74 -3.25 -13.51
C LEU A 63 -5.87 -2.31 -12.31
N SER A 64 -7.08 -2.14 -11.81
CA SER A 64 -7.35 -1.47 -10.54
C SER A 64 -7.88 -2.46 -9.51
N VAL A 65 -7.40 -2.36 -8.26
CA VAL A 65 -7.96 -3.06 -7.11
C VAL A 65 -8.69 -2.05 -6.25
N ILE A 66 -9.99 -2.25 -6.07
CA ILE A 66 -10.83 -1.38 -5.25
C ILE A 66 -11.47 -2.24 -4.17
N SER A 67 -11.06 -2.03 -2.91
CA SER A 67 -11.60 -2.76 -1.77
C SER A 67 -12.03 -1.83 -0.65
N THR A 68 -13.20 -2.09 -0.09
CA THR A 68 -13.81 -1.31 1.00
C THR A 68 -13.58 -1.95 2.37
N GLU A 69 -12.99 -3.13 2.38
CA GLU A 69 -12.71 -3.89 3.60
C GLU A 69 -11.23 -4.25 3.65
N GLY A 70 -10.61 -4.19 4.81
CA GLY A 70 -9.16 -4.41 4.99
C GLY A 70 -8.64 -5.81 4.65
N GLY A 71 -9.51 -6.75 4.22
CA GLY A 71 -9.16 -8.15 3.92
C GLY A 71 -8.07 -8.33 2.88
N ILE A 72 -7.92 -7.38 1.95
CA ILE A 72 -6.85 -7.41 0.94
C ILE A 72 -5.45 -7.41 1.56
N PHE A 73 -5.26 -6.75 2.70
CA PHE A 73 -3.96 -6.76 3.40
C PHE A 73 -3.62 -8.12 4.00
N ASP A 74 -4.62 -8.88 4.45
CA ASP A 74 -4.45 -10.26 4.91
C ASP A 74 -3.99 -11.17 3.76
N ILE A 75 -4.53 -10.92 2.56
CA ILE A 75 -4.14 -11.66 1.36
C ILE A 75 -2.71 -11.34 0.97
N MET A 76 -2.34 -10.05 0.95
CA MET A 76 -0.96 -9.60 0.72
C MET A 76 0.01 -10.21 1.74
N ALA A 77 -0.42 -10.32 3.00
CA ALA A 77 0.35 -10.92 4.09
C ALA A 77 0.46 -12.45 4.01
N GLY A 78 -0.23 -13.09 3.05
CA GLY A 78 -0.13 -14.53 2.80
C GLY A 78 -1.16 -15.38 3.51
N ARG A 79 -2.36 -14.86 3.79
CA ARG A 79 -3.45 -15.59 4.45
C ARG A 79 -3.74 -16.96 3.83
N TYR A 80 -3.70 -17.06 2.51
CA TYR A 80 -4.00 -18.31 1.79
C TYR A 80 -2.77 -19.12 1.43
N SER A 81 -1.61 -18.48 1.26
CA SER A 81 -0.38 -19.14 0.79
C SER A 81 0.60 -19.47 1.91
N GLY A 82 0.37 -18.97 3.12
CA GLY A 82 1.32 -19.07 4.24
C GLY A 82 2.61 -18.25 4.05
N LYS A 83 2.79 -17.62 2.88
CA LYS A 83 3.92 -16.74 2.56
C LYS A 83 3.41 -15.45 1.94
N PRO A 84 3.94 -14.28 2.37
CA PRO A 84 3.58 -13.01 1.75
C PRO A 84 4.01 -12.98 0.28
N ASN A 85 3.10 -12.56 -0.58
CA ASN A 85 3.40 -12.32 -1.99
C ASN A 85 3.00 -10.90 -2.35
N ILE A 86 3.91 -9.96 -2.10
CA ILE A 86 3.71 -8.53 -2.36
C ILE A 86 4.42 -8.06 -3.63
N ASP A 87 5.17 -8.93 -4.31
CA ASP A 87 6.03 -8.53 -5.43
C ASP A 87 5.21 -7.98 -6.60
N VAL A 88 4.05 -8.57 -6.91
CA VAL A 88 3.14 -8.05 -7.94
C VAL A 88 2.66 -6.63 -7.64
N TRP A 89 2.42 -6.30 -6.36
CA TRP A 89 2.02 -4.97 -5.92
C TRP A 89 3.14 -3.95 -6.06
N LEU A 90 4.37 -4.35 -5.69
CA LEU A 90 5.56 -3.49 -5.80
C LEU A 90 5.89 -3.21 -7.26
N LYS A 91 5.95 -4.26 -8.09
CA LYS A 91 6.24 -4.16 -9.50
C LYS A 91 5.13 -3.42 -10.27
N GLY A 92 3.86 -3.74 -10.00
CA GLY A 92 2.73 -3.06 -10.59
C GLY A 92 2.64 -1.56 -10.25
N HIS A 93 3.12 -1.18 -9.06
CA HIS A 93 3.25 0.23 -8.70
C HIS A 93 4.42 0.92 -9.42
N CYS A 94 5.55 0.24 -9.62
CA CYS A 94 6.75 0.82 -10.25
C CYS A 94 6.73 0.75 -11.77
N GLY A 95 5.89 -0.11 -12.37
CA GLY A 95 5.95 -0.43 -13.79
C GLY A 95 7.05 -1.43 -14.15
N ASP A 96 7.64 -2.10 -13.14
CA ASP A 96 8.70 -3.07 -13.35
C ASP A 96 8.15 -4.36 -13.96
N GLU A 97 8.87 -4.93 -14.92
CA GLU A 97 8.47 -6.12 -15.63
C GLU A 97 8.19 -7.32 -14.71
N ILE A 98 7.10 -8.05 -14.97
CA ILE A 98 6.70 -9.23 -14.23
C ILE A 98 6.86 -10.47 -15.09
N TYR A 99 7.66 -11.44 -14.61
CA TYR A 99 7.80 -12.77 -15.20
C TYR A 99 7.08 -13.79 -14.32
N ILE A 100 6.29 -14.65 -14.93
CA ILE A 100 5.56 -15.71 -14.26
C ILE A 100 5.93 -17.04 -14.90
N ASP A 101 6.80 -17.77 -14.23
CA ASP A 101 7.15 -19.15 -14.60
C ASP A 101 6.50 -20.10 -13.59
N ARG A 102 5.50 -20.86 -14.02
CA ARG A 102 4.83 -21.84 -13.17
C ARG A 102 4.76 -23.19 -13.85
N MET A 103 4.98 -24.24 -13.08
CA MET A 103 4.78 -25.60 -13.57
C MET A 103 3.34 -25.81 -14.03
N GLY A 104 3.15 -26.25 -15.29
CA GLY A 104 1.83 -26.57 -15.86
C GLY A 104 1.05 -25.40 -16.47
N ARG A 105 1.64 -24.21 -16.62
CA ARG A 105 1.09 -23.07 -17.38
C ARG A 105 2.13 -22.50 -18.33
N ALA A 106 1.68 -21.87 -19.40
CA ALA A 106 2.57 -21.08 -20.25
C ALA A 106 3.20 -19.94 -19.43
N ALA A 107 4.47 -19.64 -19.70
CA ALA A 107 5.13 -18.50 -19.11
C ALA A 107 4.42 -17.20 -19.55
N GLU A 108 4.09 -16.36 -18.59
CA GLU A 108 3.45 -15.07 -18.85
C GLU A 108 4.47 -13.95 -18.59
N ARG A 109 4.51 -12.95 -19.45
CA ARG A 109 5.37 -11.78 -19.32
C ARG A 109 4.53 -10.53 -19.43
N ILE A 110 4.64 -9.65 -18.42
CA ILE A 110 3.97 -8.36 -18.39
C ILE A 110 5.04 -7.29 -18.44
N HIS A 111 5.16 -6.60 -19.58
CA HIS A 111 6.23 -5.64 -19.82
C HIS A 111 6.05 -4.35 -19.00
N HIS A 112 4.86 -3.77 -19.01
CA HIS A 112 4.57 -2.47 -18.41
C HIS A 112 3.34 -2.58 -17.48
N PRO A 113 3.47 -3.25 -16.32
CA PRO A 113 2.34 -3.38 -15.42
C PRO A 113 1.99 -2.02 -14.80
N ALA A 114 0.69 -1.70 -14.79
CA ALA A 114 0.13 -0.52 -14.14
C ALA A 114 -0.99 -0.96 -13.18
N LEU A 115 -0.66 -1.03 -11.90
CA LEU A 115 -1.60 -1.44 -10.85
C LEU A 115 -1.98 -0.25 -9.98
N THR A 116 -3.26 0.10 -9.99
CA THR A 116 -3.84 1.09 -9.09
C THR A 116 -4.56 0.39 -7.94
N ALA A 117 -4.37 0.85 -6.70
CA ALA A 117 -5.08 0.33 -5.55
C ALA A 117 -5.82 1.46 -4.82
N ILE A 118 -7.14 1.29 -4.61
CA ILE A 118 -7.98 2.19 -3.82
C ILE A 118 -8.58 1.36 -2.68
N LEU A 119 -8.10 1.61 -1.46
CA LEU A 119 -8.45 0.80 -0.30
C LEU A 119 -9.07 1.68 0.77
N SER A 120 -10.27 1.33 1.23
CA SER A 120 -10.93 1.97 2.37
C SER A 120 -10.89 1.02 3.56
N ILE A 121 -10.17 1.39 4.61
CA ILE A 121 -9.94 0.52 5.76
C ILE A 121 -10.27 1.21 7.07
N GLN A 122 -10.57 0.44 8.09
CA GLN A 122 -10.75 0.94 9.44
C GLN A 122 -9.38 1.24 10.10
N PRO A 123 -9.27 2.26 10.98
CA PRO A 123 -8.03 2.58 11.67
C PRO A 123 -7.41 1.42 12.45
N SER A 124 -8.23 0.49 12.96
CA SER A 124 -7.74 -0.73 13.64
C SER A 124 -6.90 -1.62 12.73
N VAL A 125 -7.27 -1.73 11.45
CA VAL A 125 -6.57 -2.54 10.45
C VAL A 125 -5.17 -2.00 10.18
N LEU A 126 -4.97 -0.67 10.22
CA LEU A 126 -3.65 -0.05 10.08
C LEU A 126 -2.66 -0.55 11.13
N ASN A 127 -3.11 -0.70 12.39
CA ASN A 127 -2.25 -1.23 13.46
C ASN A 127 -1.85 -2.69 13.19
N GLU A 128 -2.77 -3.52 12.72
CA GLU A 128 -2.51 -4.93 12.41
C GLU A 128 -1.52 -5.07 11.26
N ILE A 129 -1.63 -4.24 10.23
CA ILE A 129 -0.70 -4.21 9.09
C ILE A 129 0.72 -3.91 9.55
N MET A 130 0.90 -2.90 10.42
CA MET A 130 2.22 -2.52 10.93
C MET A 130 2.81 -3.55 11.91
N GLU A 131 1.97 -4.30 12.62
CA GLU A 131 2.42 -5.39 13.47
C GLU A 131 2.88 -6.63 12.69
N ASN A 132 2.49 -6.73 11.43
CA ASN A 132 2.88 -7.85 10.56
C ASN A 132 4.28 -7.63 9.98
N PRO A 133 5.31 -8.42 10.42
CA PRO A 133 6.69 -8.23 9.95
C PRO A 133 6.87 -8.50 8.46
N ASN A 134 5.93 -9.22 7.85
CA ASN A 134 5.96 -9.52 6.43
C ASN A 134 5.49 -8.34 5.55
N MET A 135 4.71 -7.43 6.12
CA MET A 135 4.21 -6.23 5.46
C MET A 135 5.14 -5.04 5.70
N ASN A 136 5.71 -4.98 6.91
CA ASN A 136 6.65 -3.94 7.31
C ASN A 136 8.06 -4.25 6.78
N GLY A 137 8.77 -3.26 6.28
CA GLY A 137 10.17 -3.39 5.85
C GLY A 137 10.39 -3.73 4.38
N ARG A 138 9.33 -4.08 3.59
CA ARG A 138 9.44 -4.27 2.14
C ARG A 138 8.99 -3.05 1.32
N GLY A 139 8.67 -1.93 1.97
CA GLY A 139 8.31 -0.67 1.35
C GLY A 139 6.93 -0.65 0.67
N LEU A 140 6.07 -1.67 0.85
CA LEU A 140 4.71 -1.68 0.31
C LEU A 140 3.87 -0.58 0.96
N ILE A 141 3.86 -0.53 2.30
CA ILE A 141 3.10 0.45 3.09
C ILE A 141 3.52 1.89 2.77
N ALA A 142 4.78 2.09 2.48
CA ALA A 142 5.34 3.39 2.11
C ALA A 142 4.89 3.89 0.71
N ARG A 143 4.24 3.07 -0.08
CA ARG A 143 3.75 3.43 -1.42
C ARG A 143 2.29 3.90 -1.43
N PHE A 144 1.55 3.67 -0.36
CA PHE A 144 0.18 4.13 -0.25
C PHE A 144 0.11 5.61 0.12
N LEU A 145 -0.76 6.35 -0.54
CA LEU A 145 -1.16 7.71 -0.17
C LEU A 145 -2.29 7.61 0.84
N TYR A 146 -2.06 8.12 2.03
CA TYR A 146 -3.04 8.03 3.13
C TYR A 146 -3.97 9.23 3.13
N SER A 147 -5.27 8.97 3.33
CA SER A 147 -6.28 10.00 3.56
C SER A 147 -7.07 9.64 4.82
N CYS A 148 -6.91 10.43 5.87
CA CYS A 148 -7.54 10.23 7.17
C CYS A 148 -8.37 11.49 7.52
N PRO A 149 -9.49 11.75 6.81
CA PRO A 149 -10.28 12.96 7.06
C PRO A 149 -10.91 12.96 8.44
N ALA A 150 -11.12 14.15 9.00
CA ALA A 150 -11.80 14.29 10.27
C ALA A 150 -13.22 13.72 10.22
N SER A 151 -13.62 13.05 11.31
CA SER A 151 -14.97 12.48 11.42
C SER A 151 -16.03 13.57 11.36
N ARG A 152 -17.05 13.37 10.56
CA ARG A 152 -18.23 14.23 10.47
C ARG A 152 -19.42 13.74 11.32
N ILE A 153 -19.18 12.81 12.23
CA ILE A 153 -20.22 12.36 13.18
C ILE A 153 -20.74 13.57 13.96
N GLY A 154 -22.06 13.71 14.05
CA GLY A 154 -22.72 14.84 14.72
C GLY A 154 -23.01 16.04 13.80
N THR A 155 -22.34 16.14 12.62
CA THR A 155 -22.58 17.22 11.65
C THR A 155 -23.21 16.75 10.34
N ARG A 156 -23.47 15.44 10.23
CA ARG A 156 -24.09 14.85 9.03
C ARG A 156 -25.56 15.20 8.96
N THR A 157 -26.04 15.50 7.77
CA THR A 157 -27.46 15.76 7.50
C THR A 157 -28.08 14.57 6.78
N PHE A 158 -29.32 14.24 7.14
CA PHE A 158 -30.03 13.12 6.49
C PHE A 158 -30.42 13.46 5.03
N ARG A 159 -30.82 14.73 4.81
CA ARG A 159 -31.17 15.20 3.47
C ARG A 159 -30.04 16.04 2.92
N THR A 160 -29.24 15.43 2.05
CA THR A 160 -28.19 16.13 1.29
C THR A 160 -28.74 16.52 -0.09
N PRO A 161 -28.43 17.73 -0.59
CA PRO A 161 -28.78 18.07 -1.97
C PRO A 161 -28.09 17.12 -2.95
N PRO A 162 -28.73 16.77 -4.08
CA PRO A 162 -28.10 15.98 -5.10
C PRO A 162 -26.92 16.76 -5.73
N VAL A 163 -25.99 16.03 -6.33
CA VAL A 163 -24.93 16.66 -7.12
C VAL A 163 -25.59 17.34 -8.33
N PRO A 164 -25.28 18.62 -8.63
CA PRO A 164 -25.80 19.30 -9.82
C PRO A 164 -25.51 18.51 -11.10
N GLU A 165 -26.49 18.43 -12.00
CA GLU A 165 -26.34 17.64 -13.24
C GLU A 165 -25.19 18.15 -14.14
N GLU A 166 -24.94 19.44 -14.14
CA GLU A 166 -23.80 20.04 -14.84
C GLU A 166 -22.47 19.47 -14.33
N THR A 167 -22.29 19.39 -12.99
CA THR A 167 -21.09 18.83 -12.36
C THR A 167 -20.96 17.35 -12.67
N ALA A 168 -22.07 16.60 -12.55
CA ALA A 168 -22.10 15.17 -12.84
C ALA A 168 -21.80 14.90 -14.32
N GLY A 169 -22.34 15.73 -15.23
CA GLY A 169 -22.09 15.67 -16.66
C GLY A 169 -20.63 15.95 -16.99
N SER A 170 -20.06 17.01 -16.45
CA SER A 170 -18.65 17.36 -16.63
C SER A 170 -17.71 16.24 -16.17
N TYR A 171 -17.99 15.66 -15.02
CA TYR A 171 -17.21 14.51 -14.52
C TYR A 171 -17.32 13.28 -15.45
N ARG A 172 -18.53 12.92 -15.88
CA ARG A 172 -18.73 11.82 -16.83
C ARG A 172 -17.96 12.04 -18.14
N ASN A 173 -18.06 13.24 -18.70
CA ASN A 173 -17.36 13.58 -19.94
C ASN A 173 -15.84 13.47 -19.79
N LEU A 174 -15.29 13.94 -18.67
CA LEU A 174 -13.87 13.80 -18.38
C LEU A 174 -13.47 12.31 -18.32
N VAL A 175 -14.21 11.48 -17.58
CA VAL A 175 -13.91 10.04 -17.48
C VAL A 175 -13.98 9.39 -18.85
N PHE A 176 -15.00 9.67 -19.66
CA PHE A 176 -15.10 9.12 -21.01
C PHE A 176 -13.97 9.58 -21.92
N SER A 177 -13.54 10.84 -21.84
CA SER A 177 -12.40 11.31 -22.62
C SER A 177 -11.10 10.61 -22.26
N LEU A 178 -10.86 10.37 -20.97
CA LEU A 178 -9.69 9.61 -20.52
C LEU A 178 -9.75 8.12 -20.94
N MET A 179 -10.93 7.51 -20.87
CA MET A 179 -11.13 6.11 -21.32
C MET A 179 -11.01 5.95 -22.85
N ALA A 180 -11.22 7.01 -23.62
CA ALA A 180 -11.08 7.00 -25.06
C ALA A 180 -9.62 7.11 -25.52
N ILE A 181 -8.68 7.39 -24.62
CA ILE A 181 -7.25 7.43 -24.95
C ILE A 181 -6.79 6.00 -25.25
N PRO A 182 -6.27 5.71 -26.45
CA PRO A 182 -5.75 4.39 -26.76
C PRO A 182 -4.58 4.05 -25.83
N VAL A 183 -4.56 2.81 -25.32
CA VAL A 183 -3.39 2.31 -24.60
C VAL A 183 -2.27 2.06 -25.61
N PRO A 184 -1.16 2.79 -25.54
CA PRO A 184 -0.05 2.61 -26.49
C PRO A 184 0.68 1.28 -26.19
N GLU A 185 1.34 0.71 -27.21
CA GLU A 185 2.19 -0.47 -27.03
C GLU A 185 3.38 -0.18 -26.11
N GLU A 186 3.97 1.00 -26.25
CA GLU A 186 5.04 1.51 -25.39
C GLU A 186 4.54 2.69 -24.54
N PRO A 187 4.94 2.80 -23.28
CA PRO A 187 4.56 3.91 -22.41
C PRO A 187 4.98 5.27 -22.98
N LEU A 188 4.09 6.24 -22.89
CA LEU A 188 4.43 7.62 -23.21
C LEU A 188 5.38 8.20 -22.15
N HIS A 189 6.53 8.72 -22.59
CA HIS A 189 7.50 9.37 -21.72
C HIS A 189 7.17 10.85 -21.57
N LEU A 190 6.74 11.25 -20.37
CA LEU A 190 6.51 12.66 -20.04
C LEU A 190 7.80 13.28 -19.49
N HIS A 191 8.11 14.50 -19.96
CA HIS A 191 9.26 15.26 -19.52
C HIS A 191 8.80 16.49 -18.72
N LEU A 192 9.65 17.01 -17.85
CA LEU A 192 9.41 18.28 -17.18
C LEU A 192 9.92 19.43 -18.05
N THR A 193 9.29 20.59 -17.95
CA THR A 193 9.92 21.84 -18.41
C THR A 193 11.08 22.20 -17.48
N GLU A 194 11.96 23.11 -17.91
CA GLU A 194 13.09 23.56 -17.10
C GLU A 194 12.61 24.18 -15.78
N GLU A 195 11.62 25.06 -15.85
CA GLU A 195 10.97 25.64 -14.69
C GLU A 195 10.29 24.62 -13.77
N ALA A 196 9.66 23.59 -14.34
CA ALA A 196 9.07 22.51 -13.56
C ALA A 196 10.14 21.69 -12.81
N THR A 197 11.30 21.51 -13.43
CA THR A 197 12.46 20.84 -12.81
C THR A 197 12.97 21.64 -11.63
N ASP A 198 13.06 22.96 -11.74
CA ASP A 198 13.48 23.83 -10.63
C ASP A 198 12.49 23.74 -9.45
N VAL A 199 11.18 23.83 -9.75
CA VAL A 199 10.15 23.74 -8.70
C VAL A 199 10.20 22.41 -7.95
N ILE A 200 10.39 21.28 -8.64
CA ILE A 200 10.46 19.97 -7.96
C ILE A 200 11.79 19.80 -7.21
N ALA A 201 12.89 20.39 -7.71
CA ALA A 201 14.17 20.38 -7.02
C ALA A 201 14.13 21.15 -5.68
N ASP A 202 13.48 22.31 -5.65
CA ASP A 202 13.25 23.07 -4.43
C ASP A 202 12.40 22.27 -3.44
N CYS A 203 11.30 21.68 -3.91
CA CYS A 203 10.46 20.82 -3.09
C CYS A 203 11.25 19.62 -2.52
N PHE A 204 12.10 19.00 -3.31
CA PHE A 204 12.97 17.91 -2.85
C PHE A 204 13.90 18.37 -1.74
N ALA A 205 14.58 19.53 -1.92
CA ALA A 205 15.50 20.06 -0.94
C ALA A 205 14.84 20.43 0.41
N GLU A 206 13.61 20.94 0.36
CA GLU A 206 12.81 21.21 1.57
C GLU A 206 12.37 19.91 2.24
N HIS A 207 11.94 18.92 1.45
CA HIS A 207 11.50 17.62 1.96
C HIS A 207 12.63 16.85 2.63
N GLU A 208 13.84 16.88 2.10
CA GLU A 208 15.03 16.28 2.74
C GLU A 208 15.30 16.89 4.12
N LYS A 209 15.16 18.22 4.25
CA LYS A 209 15.30 18.90 5.55
C LYS A 209 14.20 18.46 6.54
N TYR A 210 12.96 18.32 6.05
CA TYR A 210 11.84 17.83 6.86
C TYR A 210 12.11 16.42 7.38
N LEU A 211 12.63 15.51 6.54
CA LEU A 211 12.94 14.14 6.94
C LEU A 211 14.06 14.02 7.96
N LEU A 212 15.01 14.96 7.98
CA LEU A 212 16.06 15.02 9.02
C LEU A 212 15.53 15.47 10.39
N GLY A 213 14.36 16.14 10.42
CA GLY A 213 13.75 16.66 11.63
C GLY A 213 12.41 15.98 11.95
N GLU A 214 11.33 16.74 11.82
CA GLU A 214 9.96 16.32 12.19
C GLU A 214 9.45 15.09 11.41
N GLY A 215 9.93 14.90 10.19
CA GLY A 215 9.53 13.80 9.30
C GLY A 215 10.25 12.47 9.56
N GLN A 216 11.18 12.40 10.51
CA GLN A 216 11.97 11.18 10.74
C GLN A 216 11.10 9.94 11.04
N ALA A 217 10.00 10.11 11.74
CA ALA A 217 9.07 9.02 12.07
C ALA A 217 8.38 8.39 10.86
N ILE A 218 8.33 9.09 9.73
CA ILE A 218 7.73 8.65 8.47
C ILE A 218 8.75 8.56 7.33
N ALA A 219 10.03 8.45 7.63
CA ALA A 219 11.10 8.51 6.63
C ALA A 219 10.95 7.45 5.51
N ASP A 220 10.47 6.25 5.83
CA ASP A 220 10.20 5.20 4.85
C ASP A 220 9.20 5.66 3.78
N TRP A 221 8.11 6.31 4.21
CA TRP A 221 7.11 6.90 3.33
C TRP A 221 7.66 8.15 2.63
N GLY A 222 8.33 9.00 3.38
CA GLY A 222 8.93 10.24 2.88
C GLY A 222 9.88 10.00 1.72
N ASN A 223 10.68 8.95 1.75
CA ASN A 223 11.55 8.53 0.64
C ASN A 223 10.79 8.21 -0.67
N LYS A 224 9.47 8.09 -0.66
CA LYS A 224 8.62 7.87 -1.83
C LYS A 224 7.81 9.11 -2.23
N TYR A 225 7.83 10.14 -1.41
CA TYR A 225 7.00 11.34 -1.55
C TYR A 225 7.19 12.05 -2.90
N ILE A 226 8.41 12.36 -3.29
CA ILE A 226 8.68 13.07 -4.56
C ILE A 226 8.21 12.24 -5.76
N GLY A 227 8.44 10.93 -5.75
CA GLY A 227 7.91 10.02 -6.77
C GLY A 227 6.37 10.00 -6.82
N ALA A 228 5.71 10.15 -5.67
CA ALA A 228 4.25 10.26 -5.61
C ALA A 228 3.77 11.61 -6.19
N VAL A 229 4.42 12.72 -5.86
CA VAL A 229 4.13 14.05 -6.42
C VAL A 229 4.26 14.03 -7.95
N LEU A 230 5.32 13.43 -8.48
CA LEU A 230 5.51 13.31 -9.92
C LEU A 230 4.42 12.48 -10.60
N ARG A 231 3.95 11.39 -9.96
CA ARG A 231 2.79 10.61 -10.46
C ARG A 231 1.50 11.41 -10.46
N ILE A 232 1.26 12.19 -9.40
CA ILE A 232 0.11 13.11 -9.34
C ILE A 232 0.20 14.15 -10.45
N ALA A 233 1.39 14.72 -10.69
CA ALA A 233 1.60 15.67 -11.77
C ALA A 233 1.33 15.05 -13.14
N GLY A 234 1.77 13.81 -13.38
CA GLY A 234 1.46 13.07 -14.61
C GLY A 234 -0.03 12.85 -14.81
N LEU A 235 -0.77 12.53 -13.75
CA LEU A 235 -2.23 12.38 -13.79
C LEU A 235 -2.93 13.72 -14.09
N LEU A 236 -2.54 14.80 -13.42
CA LEU A 236 -3.08 16.14 -13.68
C LEU A 236 -2.81 16.57 -15.11
N HIS A 237 -1.58 16.38 -15.59
CA HIS A 237 -1.21 16.66 -16.96
C HIS A 237 -2.07 15.87 -17.96
N GLY A 238 -2.29 14.57 -17.74
CA GLY A 238 -3.16 13.74 -18.57
C GLY A 238 -4.62 14.20 -18.60
N VAL A 239 -5.12 14.80 -17.51
CA VAL A 239 -6.47 15.40 -17.45
C VAL A 239 -6.54 16.70 -18.26
N GLU A 240 -5.48 17.51 -18.23
CA GLU A 240 -5.41 18.80 -18.93
C GLU A 240 -5.06 18.66 -20.41
N MET A 241 -4.43 17.53 -20.79
CA MET A 241 -4.00 17.30 -22.16
C MET A 241 -5.19 17.17 -23.10
N SER A 242 -5.42 18.22 -23.88
CA SER A 242 -6.22 18.17 -25.10
C SER A 242 -5.39 17.80 -26.35
N SER A 243 -4.06 17.68 -26.25
CA SER A 243 -3.13 17.40 -27.33
C SER A 243 -1.85 16.75 -26.82
N ALA A 244 -1.06 16.17 -27.72
CA ALA A 244 0.18 15.42 -27.46
C ALA A 244 1.34 16.28 -26.92
N GLU A 245 1.12 17.06 -25.88
CA GLU A 245 2.16 17.82 -25.21
C GLU A 245 2.88 16.92 -24.21
N GLU A 246 4.14 16.57 -24.45
CA GLU A 246 4.92 15.65 -23.66
C GLU A 246 5.59 16.31 -22.43
N ARG A 247 5.32 17.61 -22.19
CA ARG A 247 6.01 18.39 -21.15
C ARG A 247 5.05 18.86 -20.06
N ILE A 248 5.35 18.46 -18.83
CA ILE A 248 4.64 18.89 -17.63
C ILE A 248 5.11 20.28 -17.23
N SER A 249 4.18 21.21 -17.04
CA SER A 249 4.45 22.59 -16.67
C SER A 249 4.80 22.76 -15.18
N ALA A 250 5.44 23.88 -14.84
CA ALA A 250 5.70 24.26 -13.45
C ALA A 250 4.40 24.47 -12.63
N GLU A 251 3.32 24.90 -13.28
CA GLU A 251 2.01 25.07 -12.62
C GLU A 251 1.42 23.72 -12.22
N THR A 252 1.44 22.74 -13.13
CA THR A 252 1.01 21.36 -12.85
C THR A 252 1.82 20.75 -11.70
N ILE A 253 3.14 20.98 -11.66
CA ILE A 253 3.98 20.53 -10.53
C ILE A 253 3.57 21.21 -9.22
N ARG A 254 3.31 22.53 -9.21
CA ARG A 254 2.84 23.22 -7.99
C ARG A 254 1.50 22.66 -7.48
N MET A 255 0.55 22.40 -8.37
CA MET A 255 -0.71 21.76 -8.00
C MET A 255 -0.49 20.36 -7.43
N ALA A 256 0.40 19.58 -8.04
CA ALA A 256 0.74 18.24 -7.55
C ALA A 256 1.41 18.30 -6.16
N ILE A 257 2.27 19.28 -5.90
CA ILE A 257 2.89 19.51 -4.58
C ILE A 257 1.81 19.84 -3.53
N GLN A 258 0.84 20.69 -3.83
CA GLN A 258 -0.27 21.01 -2.91
C GLN A 258 -1.08 19.76 -2.54
N ILE A 259 -1.40 18.91 -3.51
CA ILE A 259 -2.05 17.61 -3.25
C ILE A 259 -1.11 16.70 -2.45
N GLY A 260 0.18 16.68 -2.78
CA GLY A 260 1.21 15.94 -2.06
C GLY A 260 1.30 16.33 -0.59
N GLN A 261 1.22 17.63 -0.27
CA GLN A 261 1.24 18.14 1.11
C GLN A 261 0.04 17.63 1.93
N TYR A 262 -1.13 17.51 1.30
CA TYR A 262 -2.29 16.84 1.93
C TYR A 262 -1.93 15.41 2.34
N PHE A 263 -1.38 14.62 1.42
CA PHE A 263 -1.00 13.24 1.72
C PHE A 263 0.16 13.14 2.71
N LEU A 264 1.10 14.08 2.71
CA LEU A 264 2.18 14.14 3.69
C LEU A 264 1.62 14.29 5.12
N ALA A 265 0.73 15.26 5.33
CA ALA A 265 0.10 15.49 6.63
C ALA A 265 -0.73 14.28 7.09
N HIS A 266 -1.51 13.69 6.18
CA HIS A 266 -2.32 12.52 6.49
C HIS A 266 -1.48 11.24 6.69
N SER A 267 -0.34 11.11 6.01
CA SER A 267 0.60 10.02 6.24
C SER A 267 1.26 10.13 7.61
N ALA A 268 1.69 11.31 8.03
CA ALA A 268 2.22 11.54 9.37
C ALA A 268 1.19 11.14 10.45
N TYR A 269 -0.08 11.51 10.25
CA TYR A 269 -1.17 11.11 11.15
C TYR A 269 -1.42 9.60 11.12
N ALA A 270 -1.50 8.96 9.93
CA ALA A 270 -1.68 7.52 9.80
C ALA A 270 -0.54 6.75 10.49
N TYR A 271 0.71 7.14 10.26
CA TYR A 271 1.87 6.53 10.92
C TYR A 271 1.86 6.73 12.44
N SER A 272 1.39 7.86 12.93
CA SER A 272 1.21 8.07 14.38
C SER A 272 0.16 7.11 14.98
N MET A 273 -0.92 6.85 14.27
CA MET A 273 -1.93 5.84 14.66
C MET A 273 -1.38 4.43 14.58
N MET A 274 -0.58 4.11 13.56
CA MET A 274 0.10 2.82 13.40
C MET A 274 1.16 2.56 14.47
N GLY A 275 1.45 3.55 15.33
CA GLY A 275 2.50 3.48 16.35
C GLY A 275 3.89 3.41 15.73
N GLY A 276 4.19 4.32 14.80
CA GLY A 276 5.38 4.33 13.94
C GLY A 276 6.74 4.29 14.64
N ASP A 277 6.82 4.67 15.92
CA ASP A 277 8.01 4.46 16.74
C ASP A 277 7.83 3.21 17.64
N LEU A 278 8.69 2.23 17.45
CA LEU A 278 8.74 1.02 18.27
C LEU A 278 8.87 1.34 19.77
N ASN A 279 9.59 2.42 20.11
CA ASN A 279 9.76 2.86 21.48
C ASN A 279 8.45 3.42 22.05
N VAL A 280 7.69 4.20 21.27
CA VAL A 280 6.35 4.68 21.66
C VAL A 280 5.38 3.52 21.83
N ARG A 281 5.43 2.52 20.96
CA ARG A 281 4.61 1.30 21.08
C ARG A 281 4.95 0.51 22.34
N LYS A 282 6.24 0.33 22.62
CA LYS A 282 6.72 -0.29 23.88
C LYS A 282 6.26 0.51 25.09
N ALA A 283 6.36 1.84 25.04
CA ALA A 283 5.92 2.74 26.11
C ALA A 283 4.41 2.62 26.38
N LYS A 284 3.59 2.72 25.34
CA LYS A 284 2.12 2.53 25.44
C LYS A 284 1.77 1.15 26.03
N PHE A 285 2.47 0.12 25.59
CA PHE A 285 2.27 -1.25 26.12
C PHE A 285 2.61 -1.36 27.60
N VAL A 286 3.74 -0.79 28.03
CA VAL A 286 4.14 -0.76 29.44
C VAL A 286 3.14 0.03 30.28
N LEU A 287 2.71 1.20 29.82
CA LEU A 287 1.67 2.01 30.49
C LEU A 287 0.35 1.24 30.67
N ALA A 288 -0.12 0.57 29.61
CA ALA A 288 -1.33 -0.26 29.70
C ALA A 288 -1.19 -1.40 30.71
N LYS A 289 0.01 -1.93 30.90
CA LYS A 289 0.27 -2.94 31.95
C LYS A 289 0.33 -2.30 33.33
N LEU A 290 0.98 -1.14 33.49
CA LEU A 290 1.03 -0.40 34.74
C LEU A 290 -0.39 -0.04 35.24
N LYS A 291 -1.26 0.44 34.38
CA LYS A 291 -2.68 0.71 34.71
C LYS A 291 -3.40 -0.51 35.30
N LYS A 292 -3.11 -1.72 34.77
CA LYS A 292 -3.71 -2.96 35.27
C LYS A 292 -3.22 -3.38 36.67
N PHE A 293 -2.05 -2.91 37.11
CA PHE A 293 -1.57 -3.17 38.46
C PHE A 293 -2.39 -2.47 39.54
N GLY A 294 -2.93 -1.27 39.25
CA GLY A 294 -3.70 -0.48 40.21
C GLY A 294 -2.91 -0.04 41.44
N ARG A 295 -1.55 -0.07 41.37
CA ARG A 295 -0.63 0.29 42.46
C ARG A 295 0.21 1.49 42.03
N SER A 296 0.54 2.37 42.97
CA SER A 296 1.41 3.50 42.72
C SER A 296 2.89 3.13 42.55
N GLU A 297 3.31 1.97 43.05
CA GLU A 297 4.69 1.50 42.99
C GLU A 297 4.76 0.03 42.60
N VAL A 298 5.65 -0.31 41.67
CA VAL A 298 5.88 -1.66 41.17
C VAL A 298 7.38 -1.90 41.03
N LYS A 299 7.88 -3.10 41.34
CA LYS A 299 9.27 -3.46 41.08
C LYS A 299 9.53 -3.62 39.59
N ARG A 300 10.67 -3.14 39.09
CA ARG A 300 11.07 -3.27 37.68
C ARG A 300 11.00 -4.71 37.20
N THR A 301 11.48 -5.70 37.99
CA THR A 301 11.43 -7.11 37.64
C THR A 301 10.00 -7.64 37.58
N GLU A 302 9.10 -7.22 38.46
CA GLU A 302 7.69 -7.57 38.45
C GLU A 302 6.99 -7.04 37.21
N LEU A 303 7.25 -5.78 36.87
CA LEU A 303 6.74 -5.15 35.64
C LEU A 303 7.24 -5.86 34.39
N PHE A 304 8.55 -6.22 34.34
CA PHE A 304 9.10 -6.99 33.24
C PHE A 304 8.38 -8.33 33.07
N GLN A 305 8.11 -9.08 34.15
CA GLN A 305 7.43 -10.39 34.05
C GLN A 305 6.05 -10.27 33.37
N VAL A 306 5.31 -9.20 33.64
CA VAL A 306 4.00 -8.96 33.03
C VAL A 306 4.12 -8.43 31.59
N CYS A 307 5.23 -7.80 31.25
CA CYS A 307 5.53 -7.29 29.91
C CYS A 307 6.27 -8.28 29.02
N ARG A 308 6.77 -9.37 29.58
CA ARG A 308 7.55 -10.38 28.87
C ARG A 308 6.74 -11.02 27.73
N GLY A 309 7.39 -11.20 26.58
CA GLY A 309 6.84 -11.91 25.42
C GLY A 309 6.73 -11.02 24.19
N LYS A 310 5.81 -10.04 24.14
CA LYS A 310 5.53 -9.26 22.90
C LYS A 310 6.72 -8.40 22.46
N PHE A 311 7.30 -7.61 23.38
CA PHE A 311 8.37 -6.66 23.07
C PHE A 311 9.67 -6.88 23.82
N PHE A 312 9.64 -7.62 24.93
CA PHE A 312 10.77 -7.76 25.83
C PHE A 312 11.05 -9.23 26.11
N ARG A 313 12.28 -9.67 25.86
CA ARG A 313 12.78 -11.02 26.13
C ARG A 313 13.68 -11.07 27.36
N LYS A 314 14.45 -10.02 27.58
CA LYS A 314 15.37 -9.84 28.69
C LYS A 314 14.99 -8.64 29.54
N THR A 315 15.31 -8.67 30.83
CA THR A 315 14.92 -7.62 31.80
C THR A 315 15.52 -6.25 31.44
N GLU A 316 16.71 -6.23 30.84
CA GLU A 316 17.41 -5.00 30.46
C GLU A 316 16.74 -4.29 29.27
N GLU A 317 15.98 -5.02 28.45
CA GLU A 317 15.31 -4.44 27.27
C GLU A 317 14.16 -3.49 27.62
N ILE A 318 13.65 -3.54 28.86
CA ILE A 318 12.58 -2.64 29.32
C ILE A 318 13.13 -1.26 29.72
N ASP A 319 14.42 -1.17 30.09
CA ASP A 319 15.02 0.06 30.64
C ASP A 319 14.92 1.27 29.73
N PRO A 320 15.23 1.21 28.42
CA PRO A 320 15.05 2.35 27.50
C PRO A 320 13.58 2.82 27.41
N THR A 321 12.64 1.89 27.58
CA THR A 321 11.20 2.22 27.57
C THR A 321 10.79 2.92 28.86
N LEU A 322 11.31 2.49 30.01
CA LEU A 322 11.07 3.16 31.29
C LEU A 322 11.71 4.55 31.32
N GLU A 323 12.87 4.72 30.68
CA GLU A 323 13.54 6.00 30.53
C GLU A 323 12.70 6.99 29.72
N LEU A 324 12.20 6.57 28.56
CA LEU A 324 11.30 7.36 27.74
C LEU A 324 10.03 7.76 28.52
N LEU A 325 9.43 6.86 29.28
CA LEU A 325 8.25 7.13 30.08
C LEU A 325 8.54 8.10 31.25
N GLU A 326 9.74 8.04 31.81
CA GLU A 326 10.22 8.97 32.85
C GLU A 326 10.46 10.37 32.30
N GLU A 327 11.13 10.49 31.13
CA GLU A 327 11.33 11.76 30.41
C GLU A 327 10.00 12.46 30.09
N HIS A 328 8.96 11.68 29.78
CA HIS A 328 7.62 12.18 29.51
C HIS A 328 6.73 12.34 30.76
N GLY A 329 7.27 12.14 31.97
CA GLY A 329 6.58 12.38 33.23
C GLY A 329 5.50 11.34 33.60
N TYR A 330 5.44 10.19 32.93
CA TYR A 330 4.47 9.12 33.23
C TYR A 330 4.82 8.29 34.46
N LEU A 331 6.10 8.21 34.79
CA LEU A 331 6.63 7.47 35.94
C LEU A 331 7.95 8.05 36.43
N LEU A 332 8.40 7.57 37.59
CA LEU A 332 9.70 7.87 38.17
C LEU A 332 10.41 6.58 38.55
N ARG A 333 11.68 6.42 38.15
CA ARG A 333 12.54 5.30 38.54
C ARG A 333 13.29 5.64 39.80
N ILE A 334 13.04 4.89 40.88
CA ILE A 334 13.67 5.10 42.19
C ILE A 334 14.69 3.97 42.42
N PRO A 335 15.99 4.26 42.22
CA PRO A 335 17.05 3.30 42.55
C PRO A 335 17.10 3.09 44.07
N GLN A 336 17.24 1.83 44.49
CA GLN A 336 17.38 1.50 45.89
C GLN A 336 18.86 1.51 46.31
N GLU A 337 19.13 2.02 47.52
CA GLU A 337 20.50 2.04 48.05
C GLU A 337 21.08 0.62 48.16
N TYR A 338 22.28 0.44 47.58
CA TYR A 338 23.02 -0.82 47.65
C TYR A 338 24.25 -0.69 48.54
N LYS A 339 24.22 -1.43 49.69
CA LYS A 339 25.31 -1.40 50.68
C LYS A 339 26.43 -2.39 50.39
N GLY A 340 26.49 -2.97 49.19
CA GLY A 340 27.61 -3.81 48.74
C GLY A 340 27.59 -5.26 49.24
N ILE A 341 26.60 -5.68 50.04
CA ILE A 341 26.46 -7.04 50.59
C ILE A 341 25.14 -7.68 50.09
N GLY A 342 25.22 -8.81 49.40
CA GLY A 342 24.06 -9.56 48.90
C GLY A 342 23.62 -9.20 47.48
N ARG A 343 22.40 -9.56 47.08
CA ARG A 343 21.84 -9.28 45.78
C ARG A 343 21.48 -7.80 45.64
N LYS A 344 21.88 -7.17 44.53
CA LYS A 344 21.54 -5.76 44.22
C LYS A 344 20.02 -5.60 44.30
N PRO A 345 19.52 -4.58 45.07
CA PRO A 345 18.08 -4.35 45.16
C PRO A 345 17.50 -3.92 43.80
N ASP A 346 16.23 -4.20 43.61
CA ASP A 346 15.51 -3.89 42.38
C ASP A 346 15.12 -2.40 42.33
N THR A 347 15.03 -1.84 41.15
CA THR A 347 14.53 -0.48 40.95
C THR A 347 13.02 -0.46 41.16
N ILE A 348 12.52 0.54 41.90
CA ILE A 348 11.08 0.79 42.07
C ILE A 348 10.63 1.74 40.98
N VAL A 349 9.55 1.39 40.31
CA VAL A 349 8.86 2.24 39.32
C VAL A 349 7.63 2.83 40.00
N ARG A 350 7.62 4.14 40.22
CA ARG A 350 6.49 4.89 40.77
C ARG A 350 5.70 5.52 39.64
N VAL A 351 4.41 5.23 39.56
CA VAL A 351 3.52 5.73 38.49
C VAL A 351 3.03 7.12 38.87
N ASN A 352 3.00 8.04 37.92
CA ASN A 352 2.40 9.35 38.12
C ASN A 352 0.87 9.21 38.27
N PRO A 353 0.27 9.66 39.37
CA PRO A 353 -1.17 9.53 39.61
C PRO A 353 -2.03 10.27 38.55
N GLU A 354 -1.52 11.35 37.97
CA GLU A 354 -2.23 12.13 36.95
C GLU A 354 -2.14 11.51 35.55
N ALA A 355 -1.24 10.56 35.35
CA ALA A 355 -1.04 9.85 34.10
C ALA A 355 -1.65 8.43 34.07
N ALA A 356 -2.28 8.03 35.16
CA ALA A 356 -2.82 6.68 35.38
C ALA A 356 -4.27 6.50 34.84
#